data_6170ce79ecaac24ce9cdf5aa6eeb7b8f
#
_entry.id   6170ce79ecaac24ce9cdf5aa6eeb7b8f
#
_cell.length_a   1.000
_cell.length_b   1.000
_cell.length_c   1.000
_cell.angle_alpha   90.00
_cell.angle_beta   90.00
_cell.angle_gamma   90.00
#
_symmetry.space_group_name_H-M   'P 1'
#
loop_
_entity.id
_entity.type
_entity.pdbx_description
1 polymer ?
#
loop_
_entity_poly.entity_id
_entity_poly.type
_entity_poly.pdbx_seq_one_letter_code
_entity_poly.pdbx_strand_id
1 'polypeptide(L)'
;MVPVAEAKLTLLSELSHGRRGLSTGQYRPHIVIGPQTQRAAVRDGNRFTENYLGVMFVGGPDTMEPGDTADVKLALMYYPENPYDEVQPGATFTLREGALIVGYGVIRSREIEAFPLPLPNGG
;
A
#
# COMPACT_ATOMS: atom_id res chain seq x y z
N MET A 1 1.96 10.99 -15.03
CA MET A 1 2.45 11.20 -13.65
C MET A 1 1.39 10.77 -12.66
N VAL A 2 1.80 10.13 -11.62
CA VAL A 2 0.88 9.76 -10.53
C VAL A 2 1.44 10.29 -9.21
N PRO A 3 0.57 10.54 -8.22
CA PRO A 3 1.05 10.86 -6.89
C PRO A 3 1.82 9.69 -6.30
N VAL A 4 2.85 10.00 -5.54
CA VAL A 4 3.62 9.00 -4.79
C VAL A 4 3.56 9.38 -3.32
N ALA A 5 3.16 8.42 -2.50
CA ALA A 5 3.12 8.59 -1.05
C ALA A 5 4.33 7.90 -0.44
N GLU A 6 5.01 8.58 0.46
CA GLU A 6 5.99 7.93 1.31
C GLU A 6 5.32 7.50 2.60
N ALA A 7 5.63 6.30 3.04
CA ALA A 7 4.99 5.72 4.22
C ALA A 7 6.00 4.91 5.01
N LYS A 8 5.74 4.80 6.30
CA LYS A 8 6.43 3.85 7.15
C LYS A 8 5.53 2.63 7.27
N LEU A 9 6.02 1.48 6.85
CA LEU A 9 5.24 0.24 6.77
C LEU A 9 5.82 -0.82 7.70
N THR A 10 4.95 -1.52 8.42
CA THR A 10 5.30 -2.69 9.20
C THR A 10 4.49 -3.88 8.70
N LEU A 11 5.17 -4.98 8.37
CA LEU A 11 4.49 -6.22 8.04
C LEU A 11 4.16 -6.98 9.31
N LEU A 12 3.01 -7.65 9.32
CA LEU A 12 2.60 -8.42 10.48
C LEU A 12 3.55 -9.60 10.70
N SER A 13 3.93 -9.82 11.95
CA SER A 13 4.82 -10.91 12.30
C SER A 13 4.15 -12.28 12.24
N GLU A 14 2.82 -12.31 12.27
CA GLU A 14 2.03 -13.54 12.22
C GLU A 14 1.84 -14.08 10.81
N LEU A 15 2.38 -13.42 9.79
CA LEU A 15 2.24 -13.89 8.42
C LEU A 15 2.89 -15.25 8.25
N SER A 16 2.12 -16.18 7.68
CA SER A 16 2.61 -17.53 7.39
C SER A 16 3.42 -17.59 6.09
N HIS A 17 3.35 -16.54 5.28
CA HIS A 17 4.07 -16.47 4.01
C HIS A 17 5.38 -15.74 4.19
N GLY A 18 6.34 -16.04 3.31
CA GLY A 18 7.64 -15.41 3.37
C GLY A 18 7.64 -13.94 2.95
N ARG A 19 8.81 -13.48 2.59
CA ARG A 19 9.06 -12.07 2.29
C ARG A 19 8.27 -11.56 1.09
N ARG A 20 8.07 -10.24 1.07
CA ARG A 20 7.48 -9.52 -0.06
C ARG A 20 8.58 -8.85 -0.86
N GLY A 21 8.54 -9.03 -2.19
CA GLY A 21 9.44 -8.32 -3.08
C GLY A 21 8.89 -6.96 -3.42
N LEU A 22 9.52 -5.90 -2.93
CA LEU A 22 8.96 -4.57 -3.01
C LEU A 22 9.45 -3.74 -4.19
N SER A 23 10.67 -3.99 -4.67
CA SER A 23 11.27 -3.11 -5.66
C SER A 23 11.13 -3.61 -7.10
N THR A 24 10.39 -4.68 -7.31
CA THR A 24 10.23 -5.28 -8.65
C THR A 24 9.16 -4.62 -9.50
N GLY A 25 8.33 -3.75 -8.91
CA GLY A 25 7.18 -3.19 -9.59
C GLY A 25 6.03 -4.15 -9.76
N GLN A 26 6.16 -5.34 -9.21
CA GLN A 26 5.14 -6.39 -9.33
C GLN A 26 4.24 -6.49 -8.11
N TYR A 27 4.66 -5.96 -6.99
CA TYR A 27 3.84 -5.99 -5.78
C TYR A 27 2.84 -4.84 -5.82
N ARG A 28 1.58 -5.18 -6.00
CA ARG A 28 0.49 -4.23 -6.21
C ARG A 28 -0.67 -4.53 -5.25
N PRO A 29 -0.45 -4.32 -3.95
CA PRO A 29 -1.50 -4.53 -2.96
C PRO A 29 -2.47 -3.35 -2.94
N HIS A 30 -3.38 -3.38 -1.95
CA HIS A 30 -4.25 -2.25 -1.65
C HIS A 30 -3.93 -1.74 -0.26
N ILE A 31 -4.27 -0.48 -0.02
CA ILE A 31 -4.28 0.06 1.34
C ILE A 31 -5.71 0.50 1.67
N VAL A 32 -6.04 0.42 2.95
CA VAL A 32 -7.30 0.93 3.48
C VAL A 32 -6.96 1.90 4.60
N ILE A 33 -7.37 3.15 4.45
CA ILE A 33 -7.14 4.17 5.47
C ILE A 33 -8.00 3.85 6.67
N GLY A 34 -7.38 3.78 7.83
CA GLY A 34 -8.05 3.41 9.07
C GLY A 34 -7.07 3.02 10.16
N PRO A 35 -7.58 2.47 11.27
CA PRO A 35 -6.73 2.15 12.42
C PRO A 35 -5.68 1.10 12.09
N GLN A 36 -4.47 1.30 12.59
CA GLN A 36 -3.37 0.35 12.43
C GLN A 36 -3.62 -0.97 13.16
N THR A 37 -4.54 -0.97 14.10
CA THR A 37 -4.86 -2.15 14.92
C THR A 37 -5.88 -3.08 14.28
N GLN A 38 -6.49 -2.67 13.18
CA GLN A 38 -7.47 -3.51 12.49
C GLN A 38 -6.81 -4.77 11.96
N ARG A 39 -7.43 -5.93 12.19
CA ARG A 39 -6.87 -7.22 11.76
C ARG A 39 -7.83 -8.05 10.93
N ALA A 40 -9.07 -7.59 10.75
CA ALA A 40 -10.06 -8.28 9.92
C ALA A 40 -10.75 -7.28 9.02
N ALA A 41 -11.01 -7.69 7.77
CA ALA A 41 -11.73 -6.86 6.82
C ALA A 41 -13.17 -6.68 7.28
N VAL A 42 -13.74 -5.50 6.99
CA VAL A 42 -15.14 -5.20 7.29
C VAL A 42 -15.98 -5.65 6.10
N ARG A 43 -17.07 -6.38 6.41
CA ARG A 43 -18.00 -6.88 5.40
C ARG A 43 -19.41 -6.60 5.79
N ASP A 44 -20.27 -6.48 4.77
CA ASP A 44 -21.71 -6.49 4.92
C ASP A 44 -22.21 -7.72 4.14
N GLY A 45 -22.50 -8.81 4.86
CA GLY A 45 -22.77 -10.08 4.23
C GLY A 45 -21.56 -10.60 3.49
N ASN A 46 -21.67 -10.81 2.17
CA ASN A 46 -20.57 -11.25 1.31
C ASN A 46 -19.82 -10.10 0.65
N ARG A 47 -20.14 -8.86 1.00
CA ARG A 47 -19.56 -7.69 0.35
C ARG A 47 -18.55 -7.03 1.25
N PHE A 48 -17.37 -6.70 0.68
CA PHE A 48 -16.38 -5.88 1.34
C PHE A 48 -16.76 -4.42 1.12
N THR A 49 -16.94 -3.68 2.21
CA THR A 49 -17.47 -2.32 2.17
C THR A 49 -16.40 -1.26 2.37
N GLU A 50 -15.17 -1.66 2.64
CA GLU A 50 -14.06 -0.72 2.83
C GLU A 50 -13.56 -0.19 1.49
N ASN A 51 -12.94 0.99 1.54
CA ASN A 51 -12.39 1.62 0.34
C ASN A 51 -10.98 1.08 0.09
N TYR A 52 -10.85 0.15 -0.84
CA TYR A 52 -9.59 -0.47 -1.20
C TYR A 52 -8.88 0.39 -2.25
N LEU A 53 -7.76 0.99 -1.86
CA LEU A 53 -6.97 1.88 -2.71
C LEU A 53 -5.78 1.12 -3.27
N GLY A 54 -5.74 0.94 -4.58
CA GLY A 54 -4.66 0.24 -5.24
C GLY A 54 -3.36 1.02 -5.22
N VAL A 55 -2.28 0.38 -4.84
CA VAL A 55 -0.95 0.99 -4.82
C VAL A 55 0.06 0.05 -5.45
N MET A 56 1.17 0.62 -5.91
CA MET A 56 2.30 -0.15 -6.39
C MET A 56 3.54 0.32 -5.65
N PHE A 57 4.31 -0.63 -5.14
CA PHE A 57 5.56 -0.30 -4.47
C PHE A 57 6.60 0.13 -5.50
N VAL A 58 7.12 1.35 -5.34
CA VAL A 58 8.10 1.93 -6.26
C VAL A 58 9.39 2.35 -5.56
N GLY A 59 9.47 2.16 -4.26
CA GLY A 59 10.67 2.46 -3.48
C GLY A 59 10.62 1.78 -2.13
N GLY A 60 11.79 1.53 -1.56
CA GLY A 60 11.95 0.85 -0.30
C GLY A 60 13.00 -0.24 -0.39
N PRO A 61 13.10 -1.11 0.61
CA PRO A 61 14.02 -2.25 0.54
C PRO A 61 13.58 -3.22 -0.56
N ASP A 62 14.50 -4.04 -1.05
CA ASP A 62 14.18 -5.02 -2.09
C ASP A 62 13.10 -5.99 -1.63
N THR A 63 13.18 -6.43 -0.40
CA THR A 63 12.19 -7.34 0.19
C THR A 63 11.94 -6.97 1.63
N MET A 64 10.78 -7.38 2.14
CA MET A 64 10.45 -7.30 3.57
C MET A 64 9.96 -8.65 4.04
N GLU A 65 10.37 -9.03 5.23
CA GLU A 65 9.92 -10.25 5.89
C GLU A 65 8.88 -9.91 6.95
N PRO A 66 8.11 -10.91 7.41
CA PRO A 66 7.17 -10.69 8.51
C PRO A 66 7.85 -10.04 9.71
N GLY A 67 7.22 -9.01 10.26
CA GLY A 67 7.74 -8.26 11.38
C GLY A 67 8.63 -7.07 11.02
N ASP A 68 9.07 -6.97 9.77
CA ASP A 68 9.94 -5.87 9.35
C ASP A 68 9.18 -4.55 9.28
N THR A 69 9.91 -3.47 9.57
CA THR A 69 9.44 -2.10 9.39
C THR A 69 10.41 -1.38 8.46
N ALA A 70 9.88 -0.64 7.50
CA ALA A 70 10.71 0.09 6.54
C ALA A 70 9.97 1.30 5.99
N ASP A 71 10.75 2.26 5.47
CA ASP A 71 10.21 3.37 4.69
C ASP A 71 10.02 2.90 3.25
N VAL A 72 8.84 3.17 2.70
CA VAL A 72 8.47 2.71 1.37
C VAL A 72 7.85 3.86 0.57
N LYS A 73 7.85 3.70 -0.76
CA LYS A 73 7.14 4.61 -1.65
C LYS A 73 6.05 3.86 -2.37
N LEU A 74 4.85 4.45 -2.37
CA LEU A 74 3.65 3.85 -2.93
C LEU A 74 3.13 4.75 -4.05
N ALA A 75 3.12 4.25 -5.27
CA ALA A 75 2.49 4.96 -6.38
C ALA A 75 0.98 4.73 -6.30
N LEU A 76 0.21 5.83 -6.38
CA LEU A 76 -1.25 5.79 -6.33
C LEU A 76 -1.76 5.54 -7.74
N MET A 77 -1.82 4.26 -8.12
CA MET A 77 -1.87 3.81 -9.50
C MET A 77 -3.08 4.26 -10.30
N TYR A 78 -4.21 4.42 -9.64
CA TYR A 78 -5.48 4.68 -10.31
C TYR A 78 -5.91 6.13 -10.19
N TYR A 79 -4.99 7.01 -9.82
CA TYR A 79 -5.25 8.43 -9.84
C TYR A 79 -5.27 8.93 -11.29
N PRO A 80 -6.18 9.83 -11.67
CA PRO A 80 -7.22 10.46 -10.83
C PRO A 80 -8.58 9.75 -10.85
N GLU A 81 -8.70 8.58 -11.50
CA GLU A 81 -9.99 7.89 -11.63
C GLU A 81 -10.54 7.48 -10.27
N ASN A 82 -9.66 7.03 -9.37
CA ASN A 82 -10.06 6.71 -8.01
C ASN A 82 -9.64 7.84 -7.07
N PRO A 83 -10.48 8.18 -6.10
CA PRO A 83 -10.11 9.22 -5.14
C PRO A 83 -9.15 8.67 -4.09
N TYR A 84 -8.00 9.31 -3.95
CA TYR A 84 -7.02 9.02 -2.91
C TYR A 84 -6.98 10.16 -1.88
N ASP A 85 -8.09 10.85 -1.68
CA ASP A 85 -8.14 12.06 -0.85
C ASP A 85 -7.72 11.80 0.59
N GLU A 86 -7.98 10.60 1.10
CA GLU A 86 -7.64 10.23 2.46
C GLU A 86 -6.15 9.92 2.64
N VAL A 87 -5.40 9.75 1.55
CA VAL A 87 -3.98 9.44 1.60
C VAL A 87 -3.21 10.73 1.79
N GLN A 88 -3.12 11.17 3.03
CA GLN A 88 -2.49 12.43 3.42
C GLN A 88 -1.50 12.18 4.54
N PRO A 89 -0.51 13.07 4.71
CA PRO A 89 0.46 12.92 5.82
C PRO A 89 -0.24 12.75 7.16
N GLY A 90 0.18 11.76 7.93
CA GLY A 90 -0.40 11.42 9.21
C GLY A 90 -1.52 10.39 9.16
N ALA A 91 -2.07 10.11 7.99
CA ALA A 91 -3.10 9.07 7.86
C ALA A 91 -2.49 7.69 8.13
N THR A 92 -3.19 6.88 8.91
CA THR A 92 -2.79 5.51 9.16
C THR A 92 -3.58 4.56 8.26
N PHE A 93 -3.00 3.39 7.98
CA PHE A 93 -3.62 2.46 7.05
C PHE A 93 -3.26 1.01 7.40
N THR A 94 -4.00 0.09 6.81
CA THR A 94 -3.62 -1.32 6.76
C THR A 94 -3.33 -1.70 5.31
N LEU A 95 -2.38 -2.62 5.15
CA LEU A 95 -1.99 -3.14 3.84
C LEU A 95 -2.74 -4.44 3.58
N ARG A 96 -3.34 -4.56 2.40
CA ARG A 96 -4.23 -5.66 2.07
C ARG A 96 -3.76 -6.43 0.86
N GLU A 97 -3.75 -7.75 0.99
CA GLU A 97 -3.63 -8.67 -0.15
C GLU A 97 -4.98 -9.35 -0.28
N GLY A 98 -5.80 -8.86 -1.22
CA GLY A 98 -7.21 -9.20 -1.21
C GLY A 98 -7.86 -8.71 0.09
N ALA A 99 -8.57 -9.58 0.77
CA ALA A 99 -9.17 -9.24 2.07
C ALA A 99 -8.21 -9.43 3.24
N LEU A 100 -7.06 -10.08 3.01
CA LEU A 100 -6.12 -10.38 4.07
C LEU A 100 -5.31 -9.14 4.45
N ILE A 101 -5.29 -8.83 5.74
CA ILE A 101 -4.47 -7.75 6.27
C ILE A 101 -3.08 -8.30 6.52
N VAL A 102 -2.06 -7.73 5.86
CA VAL A 102 -0.69 -8.22 5.95
C VAL A 102 0.26 -7.22 6.60
N GLY A 103 -0.19 -5.99 6.81
CA GLY A 103 0.65 -4.97 7.43
C GLY A 103 -0.14 -3.73 7.77
N TYR A 104 0.57 -2.74 8.29
CA TYR A 104 0.00 -1.45 8.64
C TYR A 104 1.06 -0.37 8.55
N GLY A 105 0.63 0.87 8.47
CA GLY A 105 1.58 1.94 8.37
C GLY A 105 0.97 3.32 8.56
N VAL A 106 1.82 4.31 8.32
CA VAL A 106 1.43 5.73 8.39
C VAL A 106 2.00 6.44 7.17
N ILE A 107 1.19 7.28 6.57
CA ILE A 107 1.59 8.13 5.44
C ILE A 107 2.43 9.28 5.98
N ARG A 108 3.60 9.51 5.40
CA ARG A 108 4.50 10.58 5.80
C ARG A 108 4.45 11.76 4.86
N SER A 109 4.31 11.50 3.57
CA SER A 109 4.21 12.56 2.56
C SER A 109 3.43 12.06 1.36
N ARG A 110 2.99 13.00 0.54
CA ARG A 110 2.35 12.70 -0.73
C ARG A 110 2.73 13.78 -1.72
N GLU A 111 3.36 13.37 -2.81
CA GLU A 111 3.83 14.29 -3.83
C GLU A 111 3.44 13.78 -5.20
N ILE A 112 3.28 14.70 -6.14
CA ILE A 112 3.14 14.33 -7.55
C ILE A 112 4.54 14.33 -8.12
N GLU A 113 5.05 13.14 -8.42
CA GLU A 113 6.35 12.99 -9.03
C GLU A 113 6.20 12.75 -10.52
N ALA A 114 7.21 13.17 -11.28
CA ALA A 114 7.35 12.78 -12.66
C ALA A 114 7.82 11.33 -12.69
N PHE A 115 6.97 10.44 -12.22
CA PHE A 115 7.28 9.04 -12.08
C PHE A 115 6.49 8.26 -13.11
N PRO A 116 7.15 7.82 -14.20
CA PRO A 116 6.46 6.96 -15.14
C PRO A 116 6.24 5.61 -14.48
N LEU A 117 4.99 5.16 -14.47
CA LEU A 117 4.72 3.80 -14.06
C LEU A 117 5.49 2.86 -15.00
N PRO A 118 5.96 1.71 -14.51
CA PRO A 118 6.66 0.75 -15.36
C PRO A 118 5.70 0.16 -16.38
N LEU A 119 5.60 0.81 -17.52
CA LEU A 119 4.76 0.37 -18.61
C LEU A 119 5.53 -0.65 -19.46
N PRO A 120 4.80 -1.56 -20.12
CA PRO A 120 5.45 -2.59 -20.91
C PRO A 120 6.38 -2.06 -21.99
N ASN A 121 6.10 -0.90 -22.53
CA ASN A 121 6.90 -0.31 -23.59
C ASN A 121 8.04 0.55 -23.08
N GLY A 122 8.33 0.48 -21.81
CA GLY A 122 9.38 1.26 -21.22
C GLY A 122 9.03 2.71 -20.97
N GLY A 123 7.81 3.06 -21.16
CA GLY A 123 7.32 4.40 -20.85
C GLY A 123 7.91 5.44 -21.72
#